data_47be07b3d475befd68884366cd123c95
#
_entry.id   47be07b3d475befd68884366cd123c95
#
_cell.length_a   1.000
_cell.length_b   1.000
_cell.length_c   1.000
_cell.angle_alpha   90.00
_cell.angle_beta   90.00
_cell.angle_gamma   90.00
#
_symmetry.space_group_name_H-M   'P 1'
#
loop_
_entity.id
_entity.type
_entity.pdbx_description
1 polymer ?
#
loop_
_entity_poly.entity_id
_entity_poly.type
_entity_poly.pdbx_seq_one_letter_code
_entity_poly.pdbx_strand_id
1 'polypeptide(L)'
;MKAHYLGHVVFYVREIKRSLAFYRNLLGFELVGEMKHPLNAVALTSGRTHHEILLIEVGAAPPPQKGHRLGLYHIGIKIGDSLDELRAVRDELNEASVPISGMSDHTVSQSLYLEDPDGNEVELYVDDPSVDWKKDPAAVVAAIKPLKLM
;
A
#
# COMPACT_ATOMS: atom_id res chain seq x y z
N MET A 1 -3.60 28.51 2.70
CA MET A 1 -3.99 27.10 3.04
C MET A 1 -2.73 26.24 3.05
N LYS A 2 -2.58 25.32 4.00
CA LYS A 2 -1.46 24.39 4.09
C LYS A 2 -1.98 22.98 4.40
N ALA A 3 -1.64 22.01 3.56
CA ALA A 3 -1.92 20.59 3.86
C ALA A 3 -1.02 20.13 5.01
N HIS A 4 -1.57 19.36 5.93
CA HIS A 4 -0.81 18.77 7.05
C HIS A 4 -0.18 17.43 6.65
N TYR A 5 -0.98 16.52 6.11
CA TYR A 5 -0.57 15.20 5.61
C TYR A 5 -1.67 14.59 4.73
N LEU A 6 -1.34 13.53 4.00
CA LEU A 6 -2.34 12.70 3.33
C LEU A 6 -3.07 11.86 4.39
N GLY A 7 -4.37 12.12 4.57
CA GLY A 7 -5.18 11.48 5.61
C GLY A 7 -5.62 10.07 5.24
N HIS A 8 -6.26 9.91 4.09
CA HIS A 8 -6.81 8.64 3.64
C HIS A 8 -6.90 8.55 2.12
N VAL A 9 -7.09 7.33 1.63
CA VAL A 9 -7.49 7.02 0.25
C VAL A 9 -8.81 6.25 0.26
N VAL A 10 -9.58 6.39 -0.82
CA VAL A 10 -10.85 5.68 -1.01
C VAL A 10 -10.74 4.83 -2.26
N PHE A 11 -11.01 3.53 -2.12
CA PHE A 11 -11.06 2.59 -3.24
C PHE A 11 -12.50 2.17 -3.54
N TYR A 12 -12.84 2.15 -4.80
CA TYR A 12 -13.90 1.29 -5.29
C TYR A 12 -13.37 -0.12 -5.41
N VAL A 13 -14.06 -1.08 -4.80
CA VAL A 13 -13.68 -2.50 -4.80
C VAL A 13 -14.83 -3.34 -5.33
N ARG A 14 -14.50 -4.47 -5.94
CA ARG A 14 -15.51 -5.39 -6.47
C ARG A 14 -16.36 -5.99 -5.35
N GLU A 15 -15.69 -6.47 -4.30
CA GLU A 15 -16.31 -7.15 -3.16
C GLU A 15 -15.51 -6.87 -1.89
N ILE A 16 -16.14 -6.30 -0.87
CA ILE A 16 -15.50 -5.96 0.40
C ILE A 16 -14.83 -7.17 1.06
N LYS A 17 -15.46 -8.34 1.02
CA LYS A 17 -14.90 -9.55 1.63
C LYS A 17 -13.52 -9.92 1.06
N ARG A 18 -13.32 -9.80 -0.25
CA ARG A 18 -12.03 -10.05 -0.91
C ARG A 18 -10.99 -9.02 -0.51
N SER A 19 -11.39 -7.76 -0.48
CA SER A 19 -10.49 -6.65 -0.11
C SER A 19 -10.13 -6.69 1.37
N LEU A 20 -11.03 -7.10 2.27
CA LEU A 20 -10.73 -7.33 3.68
C LEU A 20 -9.73 -8.48 3.89
N ALA A 21 -9.80 -9.54 3.09
CA ALA A 21 -8.80 -10.60 3.14
C ALA A 21 -7.40 -10.09 2.84
N PHE A 22 -7.26 -9.10 1.96
CA PHE A 22 -5.99 -8.47 1.63
C PHE A 22 -5.59 -7.39 2.66
N TYR A 23 -6.37 -6.32 2.80
CA TYR A 23 -5.97 -5.17 3.61
C TYR A 23 -6.00 -5.44 5.12
N ARG A 24 -7.01 -6.21 5.60
CA ARG A 24 -7.14 -6.53 7.02
C ARG A 24 -6.36 -7.78 7.40
N ASN A 25 -6.61 -8.91 6.73
CA ASN A 25 -6.07 -10.20 7.19
C ASN A 25 -4.60 -10.39 6.80
N LEU A 26 -4.19 -9.93 5.62
CA LEU A 26 -2.79 -10.02 5.17
C LEU A 26 -1.96 -8.82 5.64
N LEU A 27 -2.43 -7.58 5.40
CA LEU A 27 -1.66 -6.37 5.70
C LEU A 27 -1.86 -5.82 7.13
N GLY A 28 -2.78 -6.39 7.90
CA GLY A 28 -2.95 -6.07 9.32
C GLY A 28 -3.69 -4.78 9.65
N PHE A 29 -4.38 -4.15 8.69
CA PHE A 29 -5.23 -3.01 9.01
C PHE A 29 -6.41 -3.44 9.89
N GLU A 30 -6.81 -2.58 10.83
CA GLU A 30 -7.95 -2.82 11.69
C GLU A 30 -9.24 -2.25 11.10
N LEU A 31 -10.35 -2.98 11.23
CA LEU A 31 -11.67 -2.52 10.85
C LEU A 31 -12.20 -1.54 11.90
N VAL A 32 -12.46 -0.30 11.47
CA VAL A 32 -13.00 0.76 12.35
C VAL A 32 -14.53 0.79 12.31
N GLY A 33 -15.11 0.59 11.12
CA GLY A 33 -16.56 0.67 10.97
C GLY A 33 -17.05 0.22 9.61
N GLU A 34 -18.34 -0.05 9.56
CA GLU A 34 -19.05 -0.50 8.37
C GLU A 34 -20.28 0.38 8.10
N MET A 35 -20.56 0.63 6.82
CA MET A 35 -21.78 1.28 6.35
C MET A 35 -22.46 0.33 5.37
N LYS A 36 -23.78 0.15 5.52
CA LYS A 36 -24.57 -0.71 4.59
C LYS A 36 -25.46 0.12 3.66
N HIS A 37 -25.83 1.31 4.05
CA HIS A 37 -26.67 2.23 3.28
C HIS A 37 -26.21 3.68 3.44
N PRO A 38 -26.23 4.52 2.40
CA PRO A 38 -26.62 4.22 1.01
C PRO A 38 -25.55 3.44 0.23
N LEU A 39 -24.34 3.29 0.75
CA LEU A 39 -23.22 2.55 0.16
C LEU A 39 -22.84 1.37 1.04
N ASN A 40 -22.41 0.26 0.45
CA ASN A 40 -21.73 -0.79 1.18
C ASN A 40 -20.23 -0.41 1.27
N ALA A 41 -19.76 -0.04 2.45
CA ALA A 41 -18.41 0.46 2.65
C ALA A 41 -17.83 0.05 4.01
N VAL A 42 -16.50 -0.04 4.08
CA VAL A 42 -15.76 -0.32 5.31
C VAL A 42 -14.57 0.63 5.45
N ALA A 43 -14.31 1.08 6.67
CA ALA A 43 -13.18 1.92 7.02
C ALA A 43 -12.13 1.11 7.76
N LEU A 44 -10.87 1.27 7.35
CA LEU A 44 -9.71 0.55 7.89
C LEU A 44 -8.66 1.54 8.40
N THR A 45 -7.99 1.18 9.48
CA THR A 45 -6.92 2.00 10.09
C THR A 45 -5.68 1.18 10.40
N SER A 46 -4.51 1.81 10.35
CA SER A 46 -3.26 1.32 10.95
C SER A 46 -3.08 1.82 12.40
N GLY A 47 -4.03 2.61 12.91
CA GLY A 47 -3.94 3.30 14.19
C GLY A 47 -3.39 4.73 14.11
N ARG A 48 -2.92 5.18 12.92
CA ARG A 48 -2.36 6.51 12.74
C ARG A 48 -3.43 7.61 12.69
N THR A 49 -4.56 7.33 12.05
CA THR A 49 -5.71 8.23 11.95
C THR A 49 -7.02 7.43 12.04
N HIS A 50 -8.16 8.12 12.10
CA HIS A 50 -9.48 7.46 12.19
C HIS A 50 -9.75 6.46 11.05
N HIS A 51 -9.16 6.61 9.89
CA HIS A 51 -9.03 5.63 8.81
C HIS A 51 -7.99 6.11 7.80
N GLU A 52 -7.20 5.21 7.28
CA GLU A 52 -6.30 5.45 6.14
C GLU A 52 -6.90 4.92 4.85
N ILE A 53 -7.75 3.91 4.93
CA ILE A 53 -8.38 3.27 3.77
C ILE A 53 -9.89 3.20 3.98
N LEU A 54 -10.65 3.64 2.97
CA LEU A 54 -12.08 3.38 2.87
C LEU A 54 -12.32 2.53 1.62
N LEU A 55 -13.01 1.40 1.77
CA LEU A 55 -13.38 0.51 0.68
C LEU A 55 -14.88 0.64 0.41
N ILE A 56 -15.25 0.92 -0.82
CA ILE A 56 -16.65 1.04 -1.26
C ILE A 56 -16.92 -0.05 -2.30
N GLU A 57 -17.88 -0.93 -2.01
CA GLU A 57 -18.24 -2.01 -2.92
C GLU A 57 -19.04 -1.50 -4.10
N VAL A 58 -18.62 -1.85 -5.31
CA VAL A 58 -19.26 -1.47 -6.56
C VAL A 58 -19.62 -2.66 -7.45
N GLY A 59 -19.29 -3.88 -7.03
CA GLY A 59 -19.59 -5.10 -7.78
C GLY A 59 -18.82 -5.21 -9.10
N ALA A 60 -19.51 -5.63 -10.15
CA ALA A 60 -18.91 -5.85 -11.46
C ALA A 60 -18.64 -4.52 -12.19
N ALA A 61 -17.48 -3.94 -11.90
CA ALA A 61 -16.96 -2.75 -12.58
C ALA A 61 -15.66 -3.09 -13.34
N PRO A 62 -15.26 -2.29 -14.34
CA PRO A 62 -13.98 -2.45 -15.01
C PRO A 62 -12.82 -2.35 -14.02
N PRO A 63 -11.76 -3.17 -14.17
CA PRO A 63 -10.58 -3.08 -13.31
C PRO A 63 -9.80 -1.77 -13.59
N PRO A 64 -8.87 -1.38 -12.69
CA PRO A 64 -7.95 -0.30 -12.95
C PRO A 64 -7.18 -0.50 -14.25
N GLN A 65 -7.01 0.57 -15.02
CA GLN A 65 -6.20 0.50 -16.23
C GLN A 65 -4.73 0.34 -15.89
N LYS A 66 -4.03 -0.51 -16.63
CA LYS A 66 -2.59 -0.72 -16.51
C LYS A 66 -1.80 0.27 -17.38
N GLY A 67 -0.53 0.45 -17.05
CA GLY A 67 0.40 1.30 -17.80
C GLY A 67 0.25 2.80 -17.48
N HIS A 68 0.88 3.62 -18.29
CA HIS A 68 0.90 5.06 -18.10
C HIS A 68 -0.47 5.67 -18.35
N ARG A 69 -1.02 6.31 -17.33
CA ARG A 69 -2.32 6.97 -17.37
C ARG A 69 -2.38 8.13 -16.36
N LEU A 70 -3.35 8.99 -16.53
CA LEU A 70 -3.67 10.01 -15.51
C LEU A 70 -4.36 9.33 -14.31
N GLY A 71 -4.12 9.85 -13.12
CA GLY A 71 -4.72 9.39 -11.87
C GLY A 71 -3.72 8.72 -10.94
N LEU A 72 -4.22 8.03 -9.94
CA LEU A 72 -3.39 7.33 -8.95
C LEU A 72 -2.66 6.16 -9.62
N TYR A 73 -1.33 6.10 -9.41
CA TYR A 73 -0.51 4.99 -9.88
C TYR A 73 -0.51 3.86 -8.86
N HIS A 74 -0.06 4.11 -7.64
CA HIS A 74 -0.09 3.18 -6.52
C HIS A 74 -0.27 3.90 -5.18
N ILE A 75 -0.45 3.14 -4.12
CA ILE A 75 -0.32 3.62 -2.75
C ILE A 75 0.89 3.00 -2.10
N GLY A 76 1.65 3.81 -1.33
CA GLY A 76 2.76 3.32 -0.51
C GLY A 76 2.30 3.08 0.93
N ILE A 77 2.53 1.87 1.44
CA ILE A 77 2.24 1.47 2.82
C ILE A 77 3.56 1.16 3.51
N LYS A 78 3.89 1.94 4.52
CA LYS A 78 5.07 1.69 5.34
C LYS A 78 4.83 0.48 6.24
N ILE A 79 5.75 -0.49 6.20
CA ILE A 79 5.63 -1.75 6.97
C ILE A 79 6.76 -1.95 7.99
N GLY A 80 7.73 -1.05 8.04
CA GLY A 80 8.86 -1.12 8.98
C GLY A 80 9.96 -0.11 8.69
N ASP A 81 11.10 -0.29 9.34
CA ASP A 81 12.30 0.57 9.26
C ASP A 81 13.59 -0.25 9.04
N SER A 82 13.47 -1.48 8.55
CA SER A 82 14.63 -2.34 8.31
C SER A 82 14.41 -3.32 7.16
N LEU A 83 15.52 -3.72 6.51
CA LEU A 83 15.49 -4.77 5.49
C LEU A 83 15.07 -6.15 6.04
N ASP A 84 15.28 -6.41 7.32
CA ASP A 84 14.86 -7.67 7.94
C ASP A 84 13.33 -7.75 8.04
N GLU A 85 12.67 -6.64 8.37
CA GLU A 85 11.21 -6.55 8.32
C GLU A 85 10.68 -6.72 6.89
N LEU A 86 11.34 -6.10 5.90
CA LEU A 86 10.95 -6.28 4.49
C LEU A 86 11.12 -7.73 4.01
N ARG A 87 12.18 -8.44 4.47
CA ARG A 87 12.37 -9.86 4.20
C ARG A 87 11.27 -10.71 4.84
N ALA A 88 10.91 -10.43 6.09
CA ALA A 88 9.83 -11.13 6.77
C ALA A 88 8.50 -10.97 6.00
N VAL A 89 8.16 -9.76 5.59
CA VAL A 89 6.96 -9.49 4.78
C VAL A 89 7.01 -10.19 3.43
N ARG A 90 8.16 -10.21 2.74
CA ARG A 90 8.32 -11.00 1.50
C ARG A 90 8.01 -12.48 1.73
N ASP A 91 8.50 -13.03 2.82
CA ASP A 91 8.31 -14.45 3.13
C ASP A 91 6.83 -14.74 3.47
N GLU A 92 6.18 -13.88 4.23
CA GLU A 92 4.73 -13.96 4.50
C GLU A 92 3.89 -13.87 3.21
N LEU A 93 4.23 -12.98 2.28
CA LEU A 93 3.56 -12.88 0.98
C LEU A 93 3.74 -14.16 0.16
N ASN A 94 4.95 -14.73 0.15
CA ASN A 94 5.22 -15.99 -0.54
C ASN A 94 4.42 -17.16 0.06
N GLU A 95 4.36 -17.26 1.39
CA GLU A 95 3.56 -18.27 2.11
C GLU A 95 2.06 -18.11 1.80
N ALA A 96 1.58 -16.87 1.72
CA ALA A 96 0.21 -16.56 1.33
C ALA A 96 -0.05 -16.70 -0.18
N SER A 97 0.97 -17.06 -0.97
CA SER A 97 0.90 -17.17 -2.44
C SER A 97 0.46 -15.86 -3.12
N VAL A 98 0.85 -14.72 -2.56
CA VAL A 98 0.62 -13.39 -3.14
C VAL A 98 1.80 -13.02 -4.03
N PRO A 99 1.58 -12.82 -5.34
CA PRO A 99 2.66 -12.51 -6.28
C PRO A 99 3.29 -11.15 -5.98
N ILE A 100 4.62 -11.10 -5.92
CA ILE A 100 5.40 -9.86 -5.89
C ILE A 100 5.77 -9.51 -7.32
N SER A 101 5.30 -8.37 -7.82
CA SER A 101 5.50 -7.91 -9.19
C SER A 101 6.85 -7.20 -9.40
N GLY A 102 7.46 -6.70 -8.34
CA GLY A 102 8.75 -6.01 -8.40
C GLY A 102 9.35 -5.71 -7.04
N MET A 103 10.63 -5.36 -7.04
CA MET A 103 11.39 -4.92 -5.86
C MET A 103 12.32 -3.79 -6.27
N SER A 104 12.37 -2.72 -5.49
CA SER A 104 13.19 -1.54 -5.78
C SER A 104 13.86 -0.97 -4.55
N ASP A 105 15.07 -0.42 -4.75
CA ASP A 105 15.77 0.43 -3.80
C ASP A 105 15.68 1.88 -4.28
N HIS A 106 14.98 2.70 -3.51
CA HIS A 106 14.76 4.13 -3.76
C HIS A 106 15.75 5.01 -2.99
N THR A 107 16.80 4.43 -2.41
CA THR A 107 17.77 5.10 -1.56
C THR A 107 17.20 5.46 -0.18
N VAL A 108 16.10 6.22 -0.11
CA VAL A 108 15.42 6.57 1.17
C VAL A 108 14.54 5.45 1.71
N SER A 109 14.19 4.49 0.85
CA SER A 109 13.32 3.35 1.18
C SER A 109 13.60 2.16 0.27
N GLN A 110 13.24 0.96 0.74
CA GLN A 110 13.28 -0.27 -0.04
C GLN A 110 11.87 -0.86 -0.10
N SER A 111 11.47 -1.36 -1.26
CA SER A 111 10.08 -1.62 -1.57
C SER A 111 9.83 -2.96 -2.25
N LEU A 112 8.66 -3.55 -1.94
CA LEU A 112 8.02 -4.64 -2.66
C LEU A 112 6.76 -4.09 -3.34
N TYR A 113 6.48 -4.52 -4.57
CA TYR A 113 5.28 -4.15 -5.30
C TYR A 113 4.40 -5.37 -5.51
N LEU A 114 3.11 -5.21 -5.30
CA LEU A 114 2.10 -6.25 -5.47
C LEU A 114 0.78 -5.61 -5.91
N GLU A 115 -0.20 -6.44 -6.23
CA GLU A 115 -1.54 -5.98 -6.56
C GLU A 115 -2.54 -6.41 -5.49
N ASP A 116 -3.49 -5.53 -5.19
CA ASP A 116 -4.66 -5.90 -4.40
C ASP A 116 -5.60 -6.82 -5.22
N PRO A 117 -6.66 -7.41 -4.63
CA PRO A 117 -7.56 -8.32 -5.35
C PRO A 117 -8.24 -7.72 -6.59
N ASP A 118 -8.34 -6.41 -6.70
CA ASP A 118 -8.95 -5.72 -7.84
C ASP A 118 -7.94 -5.15 -8.83
N GLY A 119 -6.63 -5.36 -8.58
CA GLY A 119 -5.55 -4.97 -9.47
C GLY A 119 -5.02 -3.55 -9.23
N ASN A 120 -5.30 -2.95 -8.08
CA ASN A 120 -4.62 -1.73 -7.67
C ASN A 120 -3.20 -2.08 -7.24
N GLU A 121 -2.20 -1.32 -7.71
CA GLU A 121 -0.82 -1.51 -7.28
C GLU A 121 -0.64 -0.97 -5.85
N VAL A 122 0.02 -1.78 -5.03
CA VAL A 122 0.37 -1.47 -3.64
C VAL A 122 1.89 -1.63 -3.48
N GLU A 123 2.53 -0.59 -2.97
CA GLU A 123 3.92 -0.61 -2.57
C GLU A 123 4.00 -0.85 -1.06
N LEU A 124 4.69 -1.91 -0.63
CA LEU A 124 5.05 -2.13 0.76
C LEU A 124 6.50 -1.74 0.95
N TYR A 125 6.78 -0.81 1.86
CA TYR A 125 8.14 -0.29 1.98
C TYR A 125 8.61 -0.16 3.43
N VAL A 126 9.92 -0.16 3.57
CA VAL A 126 10.64 0.23 4.78
C VAL A 126 11.47 1.48 4.49
N ASP A 127 11.57 2.39 5.45
CA ASP A 127 12.51 3.51 5.34
C ASP A 127 13.94 3.04 5.63
N ASP A 128 14.91 3.69 4.99
CA ASP A 128 16.32 3.56 5.34
C ASP A 128 16.67 4.60 6.43
N PRO A 129 16.85 4.20 7.69
CA PRO A 129 17.10 5.13 8.79
C PRO A 129 18.47 5.83 8.69
N SER A 130 19.37 5.35 7.83
CA SER A 130 20.66 5.97 7.59
C SER A 130 20.58 7.20 6.70
N VAL A 131 19.45 7.40 5.98
CA VAL A 131 19.25 8.50 5.05
C VAL A 131 18.40 9.60 5.66
N ASP A 132 19.02 10.71 6.04
CA ASP A 132 18.31 11.91 6.49
C ASP A 132 17.83 12.74 5.28
N TRP A 133 16.67 12.37 4.73
CA TRP A 133 16.09 13.03 3.56
C TRP A 133 15.78 14.53 3.77
N LYS A 134 15.69 14.99 5.03
CA LYS A 134 15.50 16.43 5.33
C LYS A 134 16.76 17.22 5.10
N LYS A 135 17.93 16.60 5.29
CA LYS A 135 19.24 17.19 4.99
C LYS A 135 19.66 16.95 3.54
N ASP A 136 19.25 15.83 2.95
CA ASP A 136 19.50 15.50 1.55
C ASP A 136 18.18 15.19 0.80
N PRO A 137 17.41 16.21 0.40
CA PRO A 137 16.18 16.01 -0.36
C PRO A 137 16.39 15.36 -1.73
N ALA A 138 17.60 15.44 -2.30
CA ALA A 138 17.91 14.80 -3.58
C ALA A 138 17.89 13.28 -3.49
N ALA A 139 18.13 12.71 -2.31
CA ALA A 139 18.03 11.27 -2.09
C ALA A 139 16.61 10.72 -2.37
N VAL A 140 15.56 11.53 -2.17
CA VAL A 140 14.17 11.13 -2.41
C VAL A 140 13.86 10.86 -3.88
N VAL A 141 14.55 11.54 -4.77
CA VAL A 141 14.40 11.43 -6.24
C VAL A 141 15.63 10.85 -6.91
N ALA A 142 16.47 10.14 -6.15
CA ALA A 142 17.62 9.44 -6.68
C ALA A 142 17.21 8.32 -7.65
N ALA A 143 18.13 7.92 -8.51
CA ALA A 143 17.88 6.84 -9.47
C ALA A 143 17.47 5.54 -8.74
N ILE A 144 16.38 4.94 -9.19
CA ILE A 144 15.89 3.66 -8.67
C ILE A 144 16.87 2.55 -9.00
N LYS A 145 17.20 1.72 -8.03
CA LYS A 145 18.12 0.58 -8.17
C LYS A 145 17.37 -0.73 -7.99
N PRO A 146 17.82 -1.82 -8.63
CA PRO A 146 17.30 -3.15 -8.34
C PRO A 146 17.57 -3.53 -6.88
N LEU A 147 16.54 -4.00 -6.18
CA LEU A 147 16.66 -4.55 -4.84
C LEU A 147 16.78 -6.08 -4.92
N LYS A 148 17.74 -6.65 -4.20
CA LYS A 148 17.88 -8.09 -4.02
C LYS A 148 17.79 -8.42 -2.53
N LEU A 149 16.71 -9.05 -2.15
CA LEU A 149 16.52 -9.58 -0.79
C LEU A 149 17.00 -11.05 -0.79
N MET A 150 18.27 -11.24 -0.47
CA MET A 150 18.82 -12.58 -0.24
C MET A 150 18.45 -13.09 1.16
#